data_09b9d5de3608c56c50dc57dc8e08059c
#
_entry.id   09b9d5de3608c56c50dc57dc8e08059c
#
_cell.length_a   1.000
_cell.length_b   1.000
_cell.length_c   1.000
_cell.angle_alpha   90.00
_cell.angle_beta   90.00
_cell.angle_gamma   90.00
#
_symmetry.space_group_name_H-M   'P 1'
#
loop_
_entity.id
_entity.type
_entity.pdbx_description
1 polymer ?
#
loop_
_entity_poly.entity_id
_entity_poly.type
_entity_poly.pdbx_seq_one_letter_code
_entity_poly.pdbx_strand_id
1 'polypeptide(L)'
;MMNRFIFPFLLMFSGCSTFKQEAVDCPKLTSPKSAAEIIAKSENKSPVYIGIRGITTYCSKASKHIEMNVSVNIRAIRKDITIDDYVPLKLSIVSVDKDFNEYDRDELSYSQFLLLGSKTVDRETELNLDVPRDGEVFLGIKEY
;
A
#
# COMPACT_ATOMS: atom_id res chain seq x y z
N MET A 1 -29.94 -23.35 -63.33
CA MET A 1 -28.60 -23.50 -62.79
C MET A 1 -28.44 -22.52 -61.64
N MET A 2 -28.55 -22.96 -60.42
CA MET A 2 -28.40 -22.13 -59.22
C MET A 2 -26.98 -22.28 -58.69
N ASN A 3 -26.19 -21.23 -58.78
CA ASN A 3 -24.85 -21.16 -58.23
C ASN A 3 -24.95 -20.75 -56.76
N ARG A 4 -24.75 -21.73 -55.85
CA ARG A 4 -24.64 -21.48 -54.40
C ARG A 4 -23.20 -21.04 -54.10
N PHE A 5 -23.01 -19.78 -53.89
CA PHE A 5 -21.78 -19.25 -53.30
C PHE A 5 -21.81 -19.54 -51.80
N ILE A 6 -20.94 -20.44 -51.38
CA ILE A 6 -20.65 -20.69 -49.97
C ILE A 6 -19.54 -19.71 -49.58
N PHE A 7 -19.90 -18.73 -48.77
CA PHE A 7 -18.94 -17.85 -48.11
C PHE A 7 -18.36 -18.57 -46.89
N PRO A 8 -17.05 -18.77 -46.77
CA PRO A 8 -16.47 -19.23 -45.52
C PRO A 8 -16.41 -18.07 -44.54
N PHE A 9 -17.16 -18.18 -43.47
CA PHE A 9 -17.14 -17.27 -42.30
C PHE A 9 -15.84 -17.52 -41.54
N LEU A 10 -14.84 -16.67 -41.78
CA LEU A 10 -13.59 -16.67 -41.00
C LEU A 10 -13.90 -16.10 -39.63
N LEU A 11 -14.07 -16.97 -38.63
CA LEU A 11 -14.09 -16.60 -37.21
C LEU A 11 -12.68 -16.18 -36.80
N MET A 12 -12.42 -14.87 -36.80
CA MET A 12 -11.25 -14.32 -36.12
C MET A 12 -11.46 -14.43 -34.62
N PHE A 13 -10.86 -15.43 -34.01
CA PHE A 13 -10.63 -15.46 -32.57
C PHE A 13 -9.56 -14.40 -32.25
N SER A 14 -10.00 -13.20 -31.91
CA SER A 14 -9.13 -12.24 -31.24
C SER A 14 -8.89 -12.76 -29.82
N GLY A 15 -7.80 -13.51 -29.67
CA GLY A 15 -7.32 -13.91 -28.35
C GLY A 15 -6.88 -12.67 -27.59
N CYS A 16 -7.68 -12.22 -26.63
CA CYS A 16 -7.21 -11.29 -25.61
C CYS A 16 -6.15 -12.02 -24.78
N SER A 17 -4.87 -11.82 -25.13
CA SER A 17 -3.78 -12.18 -24.25
C SER A 17 -3.76 -11.22 -23.09
N THR A 18 -4.43 -11.57 -21.99
CA THR A 18 -4.22 -10.90 -20.72
C THR A 18 -2.82 -11.22 -20.26
N PHE A 19 -1.92 -10.22 -20.31
CA PHE A 19 -0.61 -10.32 -19.66
C PHE A 19 -0.85 -10.34 -18.15
N LYS A 20 -1.01 -11.53 -17.59
CA LYS A 20 -1.00 -11.71 -16.13
C LYS A 20 0.45 -11.59 -15.69
N GLN A 21 0.75 -10.55 -14.88
CA GLN A 21 2.03 -10.47 -14.19
C GLN A 21 2.17 -11.71 -13.30
N GLU A 22 3.32 -12.36 -13.36
CA GLU A 22 3.61 -13.54 -12.55
C GLU A 22 3.72 -13.14 -11.08
N ALA A 23 2.85 -13.69 -10.23
CA ALA A 23 2.93 -13.52 -8.79
C ALA A 23 4.16 -14.24 -8.24
N VAL A 24 4.89 -13.58 -7.35
CA VAL A 24 6.08 -14.11 -6.69
C VAL A 24 6.00 -13.86 -5.19
N ASP A 25 6.82 -14.56 -4.42
CA ASP A 25 6.96 -14.31 -3.00
C ASP A 25 7.47 -12.89 -2.74
N CYS A 26 6.85 -12.21 -1.77
CA CYS A 26 7.24 -10.86 -1.41
C CYS A 26 8.55 -10.85 -0.63
N PRO A 27 9.42 -9.83 -0.88
CA PRO A 27 10.56 -9.57 -0.02
C PRO A 27 10.15 -9.35 1.43
N LYS A 28 11.07 -9.54 2.35
CA LYS A 28 10.85 -9.29 3.77
C LYS A 28 10.51 -7.82 4.00
N LEU A 29 9.38 -7.58 4.66
CA LEU A 29 8.95 -6.26 5.10
C LEU A 29 9.08 -6.19 6.62
N THR A 30 9.76 -5.16 7.10
CA THR A 30 9.96 -4.90 8.52
C THR A 30 9.38 -3.52 8.87
N SER A 31 8.60 -3.47 9.94
CA SER A 31 8.17 -2.21 10.56
C SER A 31 8.62 -2.22 12.00
N PRO A 32 9.74 -1.55 12.33
CA PRO A 32 10.22 -1.47 13.70
C PRO A 32 9.16 -0.88 14.63
N LYS A 33 9.07 -1.37 15.86
CA LYS A 33 8.03 -0.93 16.81
C LYS A 33 8.00 0.59 16.97
N SER A 34 9.15 1.24 17.04
CA SER A 34 9.26 2.70 17.14
C SER A 34 8.75 3.46 15.91
N ALA A 35 8.63 2.79 14.77
CA ALA A 35 8.10 3.34 13.53
C ALA A 35 6.69 2.84 13.21
N ALA A 36 6.26 1.75 13.83
CA ALA A 36 4.92 1.18 13.65
C ALA A 36 3.88 1.78 14.61
N GLU A 37 4.33 2.39 15.69
CA GLU A 37 3.47 2.99 16.72
C GLU A 37 4.04 4.35 17.13
N ILE A 38 3.20 5.38 17.06
CA ILE A 38 3.57 6.73 17.49
C ILE A 38 2.42 7.35 18.29
N ILE A 39 2.75 8.36 19.09
CA ILE A 39 1.76 9.28 19.66
C ILE A 39 1.88 10.58 18.90
N ALA A 40 0.86 10.86 18.06
CA ALA A 40 0.79 12.07 17.27
C ALA A 40 -0.11 13.11 17.94
N LYS A 41 0.03 14.36 17.55
CA LYS A 41 -0.89 15.42 17.95
C LYS A 41 -1.91 15.69 16.86
N SER A 42 -3.18 15.77 17.24
CA SER A 42 -4.25 16.20 16.35
C SER A 42 -4.16 17.70 16.05
N GLU A 43 -4.96 18.18 15.13
CA GLU A 43 -5.08 19.62 14.84
C GLU A 43 -5.48 20.43 16.09
N ASN A 44 -6.31 19.85 16.96
CA ASN A 44 -6.69 20.44 18.24
C ASN A 44 -5.67 20.20 19.38
N LYS A 45 -4.46 19.78 19.04
CA LYS A 45 -3.35 19.52 19.98
C LYS A 45 -3.59 18.41 21.00
N SER A 46 -4.56 17.53 20.74
CA SER A 46 -4.81 16.36 21.57
C SER A 46 -3.92 15.19 21.17
N PRO A 47 -3.42 14.40 22.11
CA PRO A 47 -2.63 13.21 21.81
C PRO A 47 -3.52 12.11 21.20
N VAL A 48 -3.03 11.51 20.13
CA VAL A 48 -3.68 10.39 19.44
C VAL A 48 -2.66 9.27 19.27
N TYR A 49 -2.99 8.10 19.74
CA TYR A 49 -2.20 6.89 19.47
C TYR A 49 -2.44 6.44 18.04
N ILE A 50 -1.36 6.25 17.29
CA ILE A 50 -1.39 5.77 15.90
C ILE A 50 -0.58 4.49 15.82
N GLY A 51 -1.17 3.45 15.27
CA GLY A 51 -0.47 2.18 15.11
C GLY A 51 -0.87 1.42 13.84
N ILE A 52 0.08 0.67 13.31
CA ILE A 52 -0.17 -0.28 12.21
C ILE A 52 -0.87 -1.50 12.79
N ARG A 53 -2.05 -1.83 12.24
CA ARG A 53 -2.87 -2.99 12.69
C ARG A 53 -2.75 -4.18 11.77
N GLY A 54 -2.45 -3.96 10.52
CA GLY A 54 -2.31 -5.03 9.55
C GLY A 54 -1.58 -4.57 8.32
N ILE A 55 -0.84 -5.48 7.71
CA ILE A 55 -0.10 -5.28 6.47
C ILE A 55 -0.43 -6.45 5.56
N THR A 56 -0.86 -6.16 4.35
CA THR A 56 -1.07 -7.15 3.29
C THR A 56 -0.19 -6.79 2.11
N THR A 57 0.56 -7.75 1.59
CA THR A 57 1.49 -7.54 0.49
C THR A 57 1.13 -8.41 -0.70
N TYR A 58 1.31 -7.85 -1.87
CA TYR A 58 1.22 -8.56 -3.15
C TYR A 58 2.42 -8.19 -4.00
N CYS A 59 3.10 -9.20 -4.55
CA CYS A 59 4.31 -9.01 -5.35
C CYS A 59 4.19 -9.67 -6.70
N SER A 60 4.70 -9.00 -7.72
CA SER A 60 4.81 -9.49 -9.08
C SER A 60 6.22 -9.32 -9.62
N LYS A 61 6.60 -10.23 -10.50
CA LYS A 61 7.93 -10.25 -11.13
C LYS A 61 8.00 -9.21 -12.23
N ALA A 62 9.01 -8.35 -12.18
CA ALA A 62 9.45 -7.51 -13.28
C ALA A 62 10.80 -8.00 -13.82
N SER A 63 11.33 -7.37 -14.88
CA SER A 63 12.56 -7.85 -15.53
C SER A 63 13.80 -7.81 -14.63
N LYS A 64 13.94 -6.80 -13.78
CA LYS A 64 15.13 -6.57 -12.94
C LYS A 64 14.81 -6.42 -11.44
N HIS A 65 13.55 -6.32 -11.08
CA HIS A 65 13.10 -6.07 -9.72
C HIS A 65 11.76 -6.79 -9.46
N ILE A 66 11.28 -6.66 -8.25
CA ILE A 66 9.95 -7.11 -7.85
C ILE A 66 9.10 -5.88 -7.64
N GLU A 67 7.92 -5.84 -8.26
CA GLU A 67 6.91 -4.82 -7.99
C GLU A 67 6.09 -5.24 -6.79
N MET A 68 6.08 -4.40 -5.76
CA MET A 68 5.41 -4.69 -4.49
C MET A 68 4.29 -3.70 -4.22
N ASN A 69 3.10 -4.23 -4.01
CA ASN A 69 1.94 -3.50 -3.53
C ASN A 69 1.74 -3.80 -2.05
N VAL A 70 1.58 -2.78 -1.24
CA VAL A 70 1.44 -2.91 0.22
C VAL A 70 0.20 -2.17 0.68
N SER A 71 -0.75 -2.91 1.23
CA SER A 71 -1.91 -2.35 1.91
C SER A 71 -1.65 -2.30 3.41
N VAL A 72 -1.80 -1.13 4.00
CA VAL A 72 -1.52 -0.88 5.42
C VAL A 72 -2.79 -0.40 6.11
N ASN A 73 -3.23 -1.12 7.14
CA ASN A 73 -4.32 -0.67 8.00
C ASN A 73 -3.74 0.07 9.20
N ILE A 74 -4.14 1.33 9.36
CA ILE A 74 -3.67 2.22 10.42
C ILE A 74 -4.82 2.53 11.36
N ARG A 75 -4.60 2.32 12.65
CA ARG A 75 -5.56 2.60 13.71
C ARG A 75 -5.15 3.84 14.49
N ALA A 76 -6.11 4.75 14.62
CA ALA A 76 -6.01 5.91 15.52
C ALA A 76 -6.89 5.68 16.75
N ILE A 77 -6.35 5.91 17.95
CA ILE A 77 -7.09 5.80 19.22
C ILE A 77 -6.90 7.11 19.96
N ARG A 78 -8.01 7.70 20.43
CA ARG A 78 -8.02 8.95 21.18
C ARG A 78 -8.89 8.84 22.45
N LYS A 79 -8.69 9.73 23.40
CA LYS A 79 -9.51 9.82 24.63
C LYS A 79 -10.69 10.77 24.47
N ASP A 80 -10.43 11.97 23.94
CA ASP A 80 -11.49 12.98 23.74
C ASP A 80 -12.26 12.69 22.47
N ILE A 81 -13.53 12.31 22.63
CA ILE A 81 -14.44 11.98 21.54
C ILE A 81 -15.55 13.02 21.37
N THR A 82 -15.43 14.18 22.00
CA THR A 82 -16.47 15.21 22.03
C THR A 82 -16.49 16.12 20.83
N ILE A 83 -15.45 16.06 19.97
CA ILE A 83 -15.30 16.87 18.78
C ILE A 83 -14.83 16.03 17.59
N ASP A 84 -15.11 16.52 16.39
CA ASP A 84 -14.40 16.08 15.19
C ASP A 84 -12.97 16.61 15.21
N ASP A 85 -12.03 15.82 14.73
CA ASP A 85 -10.61 16.19 14.72
C ASP A 85 -9.88 15.52 13.54
N TYR A 86 -8.66 15.92 13.30
CA TYR A 86 -7.80 15.38 12.25
C TYR A 86 -6.39 15.16 12.78
N VAL A 87 -5.76 14.09 12.34
CA VAL A 87 -4.36 13.81 12.63
C VAL A 87 -3.57 13.80 11.33
N PRO A 88 -2.66 14.75 11.12
CA PRO A 88 -1.77 14.73 9.97
C PRO A 88 -0.70 13.64 10.15
N LEU A 89 -0.60 12.74 9.17
CA LEU A 89 0.29 11.58 9.19
C LEU A 89 1.04 11.46 7.87
N LYS A 90 2.23 10.91 7.95
CA LYS A 90 3.03 10.50 6.82
C LYS A 90 3.42 9.03 6.95
N LEU A 91 3.05 8.24 5.96
CA LEU A 91 3.47 6.85 5.84
C LEU A 91 4.60 6.78 4.83
N SER A 92 5.71 6.14 5.18
CA SER A 92 6.87 5.98 4.31
C SER A 92 7.23 4.51 4.20
N ILE A 93 7.50 4.07 2.98
CA ILE A 93 8.02 2.74 2.68
C ILE A 93 9.26 2.87 1.82
N VAL A 94 10.29 2.11 2.14
CA VAL A 94 11.59 2.16 1.47
C VAL A 94 12.06 0.75 1.17
N SER A 95 12.51 0.53 -0.05
CA SER A 95 13.24 -0.69 -0.40
C SER A 95 14.75 -0.42 -0.42
N VAL A 96 15.51 -1.40 0.02
CA VAL A 96 16.98 -1.36 0.03
C VAL A 96 17.53 -2.59 -0.65
N ASP A 97 18.73 -2.45 -1.21
CA ASP A 97 19.47 -3.58 -1.76
C ASP A 97 20.18 -4.40 -0.65
N LYS A 98 20.91 -5.42 -1.02
CA LYS A 98 21.66 -6.27 -0.08
C LYS A 98 22.72 -5.54 0.73
N ASP A 99 23.19 -4.39 0.25
CA ASP A 99 24.18 -3.52 0.91
C ASP A 99 23.51 -2.36 1.68
N PHE A 100 22.19 -2.41 1.88
CA PHE A 100 21.36 -1.39 2.54
C PHE A 100 21.35 -0.02 1.86
N ASN A 101 21.64 0.04 0.56
CA ASN A 101 21.43 1.25 -0.21
C ASN A 101 19.96 1.38 -0.59
N GLU A 102 19.40 2.58 -0.44
CA GLU A 102 18.03 2.86 -0.88
C GLU A 102 17.89 2.62 -2.38
N TYR A 103 16.88 1.84 -2.74
CA TYR A 103 16.56 1.52 -4.14
C TYR A 103 15.33 2.29 -4.61
N ASP A 104 14.25 2.24 -3.87
CA ASP A 104 13.00 2.93 -4.17
C ASP A 104 12.30 3.37 -2.88
N ARG A 105 11.41 4.35 -3.01
CA ARG A 105 10.66 4.92 -1.89
C ARG A 105 9.27 5.34 -2.36
N ASP A 106 8.28 5.05 -1.56
CA ASP A 106 6.94 5.62 -1.70
C ASP A 106 6.49 6.25 -0.39
N GLU A 107 5.78 7.35 -0.48
CA GLU A 107 5.31 8.11 0.66
C GLU A 107 3.88 8.56 0.45
N LEU A 108 3.08 8.51 1.51
CA LEU A 108 1.73 9.00 1.53
C LEU A 108 1.53 9.93 2.72
N SER A 109 1.25 11.21 2.45
CA SER A 109 0.85 12.18 3.46
C SER A 109 -0.66 12.35 3.42
N TYR A 110 -1.32 12.26 4.57
CA TYR A 110 -2.77 12.42 4.68
C TYR A 110 -3.17 12.86 6.08
N SER A 111 -4.38 13.41 6.19
CA SER A 111 -4.99 13.69 7.49
C SER A 111 -6.04 12.63 7.79
N GLN A 112 -5.88 11.91 8.89
CA GLN A 112 -6.86 10.93 9.33
C GLN A 112 -7.98 11.61 10.09
N PHE A 113 -9.19 11.49 9.58
CA PHE A 113 -10.38 12.06 10.20
C PHE A 113 -10.80 11.26 11.42
N LEU A 114 -11.08 11.97 12.50
CA LEU A 114 -11.56 11.40 13.77
C LEU A 114 -12.97 11.92 14.01
N LEU A 115 -13.97 11.09 13.70
CA LEU A 115 -15.38 11.46 13.84
C LEU A 115 -15.77 11.61 15.31
N LEU A 116 -16.50 12.67 15.63
CA LEU A 116 -17.17 12.90 16.92
C LEU A 116 -17.85 11.59 17.39
N GLY A 117 -17.61 11.20 18.62
CA GLY A 117 -18.14 9.98 19.21
C GLY A 117 -17.31 8.71 18.96
N SER A 118 -16.32 8.75 18.06
CA SER A 118 -15.46 7.62 17.73
C SER A 118 -14.13 7.69 18.49
N LYS A 119 -13.88 6.71 19.36
CA LYS A 119 -12.62 6.55 20.09
C LYS A 119 -11.54 5.93 19.19
N THR A 120 -11.93 4.96 18.36
CA THR A 120 -11.04 4.20 17.49
C THR A 120 -11.48 4.37 16.04
N VAL A 121 -10.55 4.76 15.18
CA VAL A 121 -10.78 4.94 13.75
C VAL A 121 -9.69 4.21 12.97
N ASP A 122 -10.10 3.34 12.07
CA ASP A 122 -9.20 2.62 11.18
C ASP A 122 -9.23 3.22 9.78
N ARG A 123 -8.07 3.26 9.12
CA ARG A 123 -7.94 3.64 7.73
C ARG A 123 -7.00 2.68 7.02
N GLU A 124 -7.44 2.18 5.86
CA GLU A 124 -6.60 1.42 4.95
C GLU A 124 -5.95 2.37 3.93
N THR A 125 -4.65 2.17 3.72
CA THR A 125 -3.84 2.92 2.76
C THR A 125 -3.10 1.96 1.86
N GLU A 126 -2.68 2.43 0.70
CA GLU A 126 -1.97 1.63 -0.28
C GLU A 126 -0.70 2.34 -0.74
N LEU A 127 0.40 1.58 -0.80
CA LEU A 127 1.70 2.02 -1.26
C LEU A 127 2.24 1.04 -2.30
N ASN A 128 3.01 1.56 -3.25
CA ASN A 128 3.62 0.75 -4.30
C ASN A 128 5.10 1.11 -4.44
N LEU A 129 5.95 0.11 -4.53
CA LEU A 129 7.36 0.36 -4.78
C LEU A 129 8.01 -0.81 -5.52
N ASP A 130 9.16 -0.53 -6.09
CA ASP A 130 10.04 -1.51 -6.69
C ASP A 130 11.06 -2.00 -5.65
N VAL A 131 11.31 -3.29 -5.63
CA VAL A 131 12.24 -3.92 -4.67
C VAL A 131 13.27 -4.73 -5.45
N PRO A 132 14.59 -4.55 -5.21
CA PRO A 132 15.58 -5.40 -5.83
C PRO A 132 15.42 -6.83 -5.36
N ARG A 133 15.81 -7.81 -6.18
CA ARG A 133 15.55 -9.24 -5.92
C ARG A 133 16.05 -9.75 -4.57
N ASP A 134 17.19 -9.29 -4.10
CA ASP A 134 17.77 -9.66 -2.81
C ASP A 134 17.59 -8.56 -1.76
N GLY A 135 16.58 -7.70 -1.95
CA GLY A 135 16.32 -6.54 -1.13
C GLY A 135 15.39 -6.81 0.05
N GLU A 136 15.30 -5.81 0.90
CA GLU A 136 14.38 -5.74 2.03
C GLU A 136 13.57 -4.45 1.98
N VAL A 137 12.46 -4.43 2.71
CA VAL A 137 11.52 -3.30 2.75
C VAL A 137 11.28 -2.86 4.19
N PHE A 138 11.31 -1.54 4.41
CA PHE A 138 11.03 -0.92 5.71
C PHE A 138 9.85 0.02 5.62
N LEU A 139 8.95 -0.07 6.58
CA LEU A 139 7.73 0.72 6.66
C LEU A 139 7.66 1.47 7.98
N GLY A 140 7.27 2.73 7.95
CA GLY A 140 7.12 3.55 9.14
C GLY A 140 6.09 4.65 9.02
N ILE A 141 5.59 5.09 10.19
CA ILE A 141 4.67 6.22 10.33
C ILE A 141 5.40 7.37 11.01
N LYS A 142 5.11 8.59 10.57
CA LYS A 142 5.56 9.84 11.19
C LYS A 142 4.41 10.81 11.36
N GLU A 143 4.55 11.74 12.27
CA GLU A 143 3.79 13.00 12.24
C GLU A 143 4.20 13.79 10.98
N TYR A 144 3.23 14.48 10.42
CA TYR A 144 3.44 15.35 9.27
C TYR A 144 3.56 16.80 9.66
#